data_b909c8d2fd3ce24d8bda4331dad439a2
#
_entry.id   b909c8d2fd3ce24d8bda4331dad439a2
#
_cell.length_a   1.000
_cell.length_b   1.000
_cell.length_c   1.000
_cell.angle_alpha   90.00
_cell.angle_beta   90.00
_cell.angle_gamma   90.00
#
_symmetry.space_group_name_H-M   'P 1'
#
loop_
_entity.id
_entity.type
_entity.pdbx_description
1 polymer ?
#
loop_
_entity_poly.entity_id
_entity_poly.type
_entity_poly.pdbx_seq_one_letter_code
_entity_poly.pdbx_strand_id
1 'polypeptide(L)'
;MQANNNRILSKHKEYDNVRHQTIRILITGAGSYVGTSVEKWLAQWPDQYSIDTLDMKQNTWRRHDFSMYDVVFHVAGIAHADVGHVSDAGQKLYYRVNTDLAVETAQKAKSAGVQQFIFMSSMIIYSGCKENKITKDTKPQPLNFYGDSKWQADQKIRELADDNFKVVILRPPMIYGRGSKGNYSQLVKLATKLPVFPIVKNQRSMLYIENLAQFVKLMIDNEESGVFFPQNGEYTKPIFY
;
A
#
# COMPACT_ATOMS: atom_id res chain seq x y z
N MET A 1 27.67 42.91 -7.43
CA MET A 1 26.35 42.42 -6.99
C MET A 1 25.52 41.74 -8.08
N GLN A 2 25.74 41.96 -9.37
CA GLN A 2 24.99 41.34 -10.48
C GLN A 2 25.36 39.85 -10.75
N ALA A 3 26.57 39.42 -10.46
CA ALA A 3 27.03 38.06 -10.75
C ALA A 3 26.40 36.97 -9.83
N ASN A 4 25.99 37.31 -8.61
CA ASN A 4 25.39 36.36 -7.66
C ASN A 4 23.90 36.10 -7.95
N ASN A 5 23.16 37.05 -8.51
CA ASN A 5 21.77 36.88 -8.87
C ASN A 5 21.58 35.94 -10.07
N ASN A 6 22.49 35.95 -11.03
CA ASN A 6 22.43 35.06 -12.21
C ASN A 6 22.71 33.59 -11.85
N ARG A 7 23.53 33.36 -10.80
CA ARG A 7 23.83 32.00 -10.33
C ARG A 7 22.67 31.35 -9.53
N ILE A 8 21.85 32.17 -8.88
CA ILE A 8 20.64 31.72 -8.17
C ILE A 8 19.51 31.47 -9.16
N LEU A 9 19.35 32.31 -10.16
CA LEU A 9 18.34 32.15 -11.22
C LEU A 9 18.66 30.97 -12.17
N SER A 10 19.95 30.68 -12.42
CA SER A 10 20.32 29.49 -13.20
C SER A 10 20.08 28.19 -12.44
N LYS A 11 20.34 28.17 -11.12
CA LYS A 11 20.01 27.00 -10.28
C LYS A 11 18.49 26.72 -10.18
N HIS A 12 17.67 27.76 -10.10
CA HIS A 12 16.21 27.57 -10.17
C HIS A 12 15.73 27.04 -11.52
N LYS A 13 16.33 27.49 -12.63
CA LYS A 13 16.00 26.96 -13.97
C LYS A 13 16.50 25.54 -14.22
N GLU A 14 17.55 25.10 -13.54
CA GLU A 14 18.01 23.71 -13.61
C GLU A 14 17.14 22.75 -12.81
N TYR A 15 16.49 23.20 -11.72
CA TYR A 15 15.51 22.41 -10.96
C TYR A 15 14.16 22.28 -11.68
N ASP A 16 13.77 23.25 -12.52
CA ASP A 16 12.52 23.22 -13.30
C ASP A 16 12.60 22.32 -14.57
N ASN A 17 13.80 21.84 -14.92
CA ASN A 17 14.01 21.02 -16.14
C ASN A 17 14.14 19.51 -15.87
N VAL A 18 13.89 19.04 -14.63
CA VAL A 18 13.95 17.62 -14.28
C VAL A 18 12.54 17.07 -14.05
N ARG A 19 12.05 16.34 -15.02
CA ARG A 19 10.82 15.55 -15.14
C ARG A 19 9.59 16.26 -15.74
N HIS A 20 9.59 16.40 -17.06
CA HIS A 20 8.36 16.54 -17.84
C HIS A 20 7.80 15.17 -18.30
N GLN A 21 8.26 14.06 -17.74
CA GLN A 21 7.72 12.75 -18.11
C GLN A 21 6.68 12.32 -17.08
N THR A 22 5.43 12.17 -17.53
CA THR A 22 4.31 11.66 -16.72
C THR A 22 4.66 10.27 -16.19
N ILE A 23 4.56 10.06 -14.86
CA ILE A 23 4.81 8.78 -14.21
C ILE A 23 3.65 7.82 -14.55
N ARG A 24 3.96 6.69 -15.16
CA ARG A 24 2.96 5.68 -15.54
C ARG A 24 2.81 4.64 -14.42
N ILE A 25 1.61 4.55 -13.88
CA ILE A 25 1.31 3.75 -12.70
C ILE A 25 0.31 2.66 -13.05
N LEU A 26 0.64 1.41 -12.75
CA LEU A 26 -0.30 0.30 -12.80
C LEU A 26 -0.81 -0.03 -11.41
N ILE A 27 -2.11 0.10 -11.18
CA ILE A 27 -2.77 -0.35 -9.95
C ILE A 27 -3.36 -1.74 -10.18
N THR A 28 -2.79 -2.76 -9.55
CA THR A 28 -3.29 -4.14 -9.64
C THR A 28 -4.32 -4.41 -8.55
N GLY A 29 -5.47 -4.95 -8.93
CA GLY A 29 -6.63 -5.13 -8.05
C GLY A 29 -7.72 -4.11 -8.33
N ALA A 30 -8.07 -3.96 -9.63
CA ALA A 30 -9.11 -3.06 -10.11
C ALA A 30 -10.42 -3.19 -9.29
N GLY A 31 -11.04 -2.05 -8.98
CA GLY A 31 -12.28 -1.98 -8.21
C GLY A 31 -12.12 -2.26 -6.71
N SER A 32 -10.90 -2.43 -6.20
CA SER A 32 -10.66 -2.52 -4.76
C SER A 32 -10.84 -1.15 -4.10
N TYR A 33 -11.26 -1.13 -2.83
CA TYR A 33 -11.47 0.12 -2.08
C TYR A 33 -10.22 1.01 -2.05
N VAL A 34 -9.08 0.42 -1.71
CA VAL A 34 -7.81 1.16 -1.64
C VAL A 34 -7.34 1.58 -3.04
N GLY A 35 -7.36 0.66 -4.02
CA GLY A 35 -6.93 0.95 -5.39
C GLY A 35 -7.72 2.09 -6.01
N THR A 36 -9.05 2.04 -5.93
CA THR A 36 -9.93 3.11 -6.46
C THR A 36 -9.74 4.45 -5.72
N SER A 37 -9.42 4.41 -4.42
CA SER A 37 -9.18 5.64 -3.66
C SER A 37 -7.86 6.29 -4.05
N VAL A 38 -6.79 5.51 -4.24
CA VAL A 38 -5.48 6.00 -4.70
C VAL A 38 -5.58 6.49 -6.16
N GLU A 39 -6.26 5.74 -7.02
CA GLU A 39 -6.53 6.16 -8.41
C GLU A 39 -7.17 7.55 -8.46
N LYS A 40 -8.29 7.74 -7.73
CA LYS A 40 -8.98 9.04 -7.65
C LYS A 40 -8.13 10.15 -7.04
N TRP A 41 -7.29 9.81 -6.09
CA TRP A 41 -6.38 10.78 -5.47
C TRP A 41 -5.34 11.27 -6.46
N LEU A 42 -4.64 10.37 -7.12
CA LEU A 42 -3.60 10.69 -8.09
C LEU A 42 -4.15 11.34 -9.37
N ALA A 43 -5.38 11.02 -9.77
CA ALA A 43 -6.06 11.64 -10.92
C ALA A 43 -6.30 13.15 -10.77
N GLN A 44 -6.06 13.73 -9.59
CA GLN A 44 -6.07 15.19 -9.40
C GLN A 44 -4.87 15.88 -10.06
N TRP A 45 -3.84 15.14 -10.44
CA TRP A 45 -2.61 15.62 -11.12
C TRP A 45 -2.39 14.89 -12.45
N PRO A 46 -3.25 15.10 -13.47
CA PRO A 46 -3.17 14.35 -14.73
C PRO A 46 -1.90 14.63 -15.54
N ASP A 47 -1.27 15.77 -15.32
CA ASP A 47 0.01 16.11 -15.96
C ASP A 47 1.21 15.39 -15.32
N GLN A 48 1.04 14.87 -14.08
CA GLN A 48 2.10 14.18 -13.35
C GLN A 48 1.95 12.66 -13.40
N TYR A 49 0.71 12.13 -13.46
CA TYR A 49 0.44 10.71 -13.39
C TYR A 49 -0.48 10.23 -14.50
N SER A 50 -0.10 9.12 -15.13
CA SER A 50 -0.97 8.31 -15.98
C SER A 50 -1.25 6.99 -15.25
N ILE A 51 -2.52 6.64 -15.07
CA ILE A 51 -2.92 5.55 -14.19
C ILE A 51 -3.76 4.54 -14.95
N ASP A 52 -3.31 3.29 -14.94
CA ASP A 52 -4.10 2.15 -15.41
C ASP A 52 -4.44 1.23 -14.23
N THR A 53 -5.57 0.54 -14.34
CA THR A 53 -6.00 -0.45 -13.35
C THR A 53 -6.13 -1.83 -13.99
N LEU A 54 -5.68 -2.87 -13.29
CA LEU A 54 -5.68 -4.25 -13.79
C LEU A 54 -6.44 -5.20 -12.85
N ASP A 55 -7.43 -5.90 -13.38
CA ASP A 55 -8.11 -6.97 -12.65
C ASP A 55 -7.23 -8.22 -12.58
N MET A 56 -7.01 -8.72 -11.38
CA MET A 56 -6.15 -9.86 -11.09
C MET A 56 -6.91 -11.18 -10.91
N LYS A 57 -8.24 -11.17 -11.04
CA LYS A 57 -9.07 -12.36 -10.78
C LYS A 57 -8.93 -13.44 -11.85
N GLN A 58 -8.65 -13.04 -13.09
CA GLN A 58 -8.45 -13.95 -14.22
C GLN A 58 -6.98 -14.04 -14.60
N ASN A 59 -6.57 -15.14 -15.21
CA ASN A 59 -5.18 -15.36 -15.63
C ASN A 59 -4.70 -14.41 -16.76
N THR A 60 -5.61 -13.64 -17.34
CA THR A 60 -5.31 -12.68 -18.43
C THR A 60 -4.30 -11.62 -18.04
N TRP A 61 -4.20 -11.27 -16.76
CA TRP A 61 -3.23 -10.31 -16.27
C TRP A 61 -1.78 -10.71 -16.57
N ARG A 62 -1.50 -12.01 -16.70
CA ARG A 62 -0.16 -12.52 -17.03
C ARG A 62 0.30 -12.13 -18.44
N ARG A 63 -0.66 -11.84 -19.34
CA ARG A 63 -0.39 -11.38 -20.71
C ARG A 63 -0.29 -9.86 -20.81
N HIS A 64 -0.69 -9.13 -19.78
CA HIS A 64 -0.59 -7.68 -19.76
C HIS A 64 0.87 -7.25 -19.78
N ASP A 65 1.23 -6.28 -20.61
CA ASP A 65 2.59 -5.75 -20.71
C ASP A 65 2.86 -4.78 -19.57
N PHE A 66 3.86 -5.10 -18.74
CA PHE A 66 4.26 -4.25 -17.61
C PHE A 66 5.39 -3.28 -17.98
N SER A 67 6.03 -3.45 -19.13
CA SER A 67 7.20 -2.64 -19.53
C SER A 67 6.89 -1.17 -19.77
N MET A 68 5.62 -0.83 -19.95
CA MET A 68 5.17 0.54 -20.14
C MET A 68 4.95 1.31 -18.82
N TYR A 69 5.13 0.69 -17.65
CA TYR A 69 4.89 1.35 -16.36
C TYR A 69 6.20 1.60 -15.60
N ASP A 70 6.24 2.74 -14.92
CA ASP A 70 7.33 3.13 -14.03
C ASP A 70 7.11 2.57 -12.62
N VAL A 71 5.83 2.51 -12.19
CA VAL A 71 5.41 2.07 -10.86
C VAL A 71 4.29 1.05 -10.94
N VAL A 72 4.36 -0.01 -10.11
CA VAL A 72 3.25 -0.93 -9.86
C VAL A 72 2.81 -0.80 -8.41
N PHE A 73 1.55 -0.41 -8.19
CA PHE A 73 0.91 -0.43 -6.87
C PHE A 73 0.03 -1.67 -6.74
N HIS A 74 0.51 -2.66 -5.99
CA HIS A 74 -0.18 -3.94 -5.81
C HIS A 74 -1.09 -3.94 -4.59
N VAL A 75 -2.40 -3.88 -4.84
CA VAL A 75 -3.46 -3.92 -3.82
C VAL A 75 -4.38 -5.12 -3.94
N ALA A 76 -4.16 -5.97 -4.95
CA ALA A 76 -4.90 -7.22 -5.07
C ALA A 76 -4.65 -8.09 -3.84
N GLY A 77 -5.71 -8.59 -3.25
CA GLY A 77 -5.63 -9.43 -2.06
C GLY A 77 -6.99 -9.75 -1.48
N ILE A 78 -7.05 -10.81 -0.71
CA ILE A 78 -8.22 -11.17 0.09
C ILE A 78 -7.98 -10.65 1.51
N ALA A 79 -8.89 -9.78 1.96
CA ALA A 79 -8.96 -9.27 3.33
C ALA A 79 -10.34 -9.61 3.91
N HIS A 80 -10.50 -9.49 5.21
CA HIS A 80 -11.81 -9.59 5.88
C HIS A 80 -12.44 -10.99 5.87
N ALA A 81 -11.69 -12.01 6.28
CA ALA A 81 -12.31 -13.28 6.64
C ALA A 81 -12.79 -13.26 8.09
N ASP A 82 -13.93 -13.86 8.33
CA ASP A 82 -14.20 -14.46 9.62
C ASP A 82 -13.31 -15.71 9.72
N VAL A 83 -12.08 -15.49 10.22
CA VAL A 83 -11.02 -16.52 10.24
C VAL A 83 -11.41 -17.78 11.04
N GLY A 84 -12.46 -17.70 11.86
CA GLY A 84 -12.95 -18.84 12.63
C GLY A 84 -13.74 -19.88 11.82
N HIS A 85 -14.20 -19.56 10.60
CA HIS A 85 -15.13 -20.40 9.83
C HIS A 85 -14.66 -20.66 8.39
N VAL A 86 -13.37 -20.47 8.08
CA VAL A 86 -12.83 -20.67 6.73
C VAL A 86 -12.34 -22.10 6.56
N SER A 87 -12.87 -22.80 5.54
CA SER A 87 -12.43 -24.14 5.18
C SER A 87 -10.96 -24.18 4.73
N ASP A 88 -10.35 -25.37 4.74
CA ASP A 88 -8.97 -25.56 4.26
C ASP A 88 -8.77 -25.05 2.81
N ALA A 89 -9.76 -25.26 1.95
CA ALA A 89 -9.74 -24.74 0.59
C ALA A 89 -9.76 -23.20 0.56
N GLY A 90 -10.52 -22.58 1.46
CA GLY A 90 -10.55 -21.14 1.65
C GLY A 90 -9.20 -20.62 2.15
N GLN A 91 -8.57 -21.28 3.14
CA GLN A 91 -7.24 -20.89 3.63
C GLN A 91 -6.19 -20.96 2.52
N LYS A 92 -6.17 -22.05 1.73
CA LYS A 92 -5.29 -22.18 0.56
C LYS A 92 -5.48 -21.05 -0.45
N LEU A 93 -6.72 -20.55 -0.61
CA LEU A 93 -7.01 -19.41 -1.49
C LEU A 93 -6.32 -18.13 -0.99
N TYR A 94 -6.23 -17.92 0.34
CA TYR A 94 -5.49 -16.79 0.90
C TYR A 94 -4.00 -16.83 0.52
N TYR A 95 -3.33 -17.96 0.65
CA TYR A 95 -1.94 -18.09 0.24
C TYR A 95 -1.77 -17.88 -1.25
N ARG A 96 -2.63 -18.50 -2.06
CA ARG A 96 -2.59 -18.33 -3.52
C ARG A 96 -2.76 -16.87 -3.97
N VAL A 97 -3.65 -16.11 -3.31
CA VAL A 97 -3.94 -14.71 -3.71
C VAL A 97 -3.03 -13.72 -3.00
N ASN A 98 -2.84 -13.85 -1.68
CA ASN A 98 -2.07 -12.87 -0.92
C ASN A 98 -0.57 -13.08 -1.03
N THR A 99 -0.12 -14.33 -1.25
CA THR A 99 1.30 -14.67 -1.34
C THR A 99 1.72 -14.91 -2.78
N ASP A 100 1.23 -15.98 -3.41
CA ASP A 100 1.76 -16.43 -4.69
C ASP A 100 1.51 -15.42 -5.81
N LEU A 101 0.27 -14.92 -5.93
CA LEU A 101 -0.09 -13.89 -6.91
C LEU A 101 0.71 -12.60 -6.69
N ALA A 102 0.88 -12.16 -5.44
CA ALA A 102 1.61 -10.94 -5.14
C ALA A 102 3.10 -11.06 -5.51
N VAL A 103 3.72 -12.19 -5.17
CA VAL A 103 5.12 -12.47 -5.51
C VAL A 103 5.30 -12.60 -7.02
N GLU A 104 4.43 -13.34 -7.71
CA GLU A 104 4.46 -13.47 -9.18
C GLU A 104 4.30 -12.09 -9.86
N THR A 105 3.41 -11.24 -9.33
CA THR A 105 3.24 -9.88 -9.86
C THR A 105 4.50 -9.03 -9.68
N ALA A 106 5.16 -9.11 -8.52
CA ALA A 106 6.38 -8.37 -8.25
C ALA A 106 7.55 -8.87 -9.14
N GLN A 107 7.69 -10.18 -9.31
CA GLN A 107 8.69 -10.77 -10.21
C GLN A 107 8.46 -10.35 -11.67
N LYS A 108 7.19 -10.35 -12.13
CA LYS A 108 6.83 -9.87 -13.47
C LYS A 108 7.15 -8.39 -13.64
N ALA A 109 6.82 -7.54 -12.64
CA ALA A 109 7.15 -6.12 -12.67
C ALA A 109 8.67 -5.90 -12.78
N LYS A 110 9.46 -6.59 -11.95
CA LYS A 110 10.93 -6.53 -11.99
C LYS A 110 11.48 -6.95 -13.36
N SER A 111 11.01 -8.09 -13.88
CA SER A 111 11.46 -8.61 -15.19
C SER A 111 11.07 -7.71 -16.36
N ALA A 112 10.02 -6.90 -16.22
CA ALA A 112 9.58 -5.94 -17.22
C ALA A 112 10.29 -4.58 -17.14
N GLY A 113 11.20 -4.38 -16.16
CA GLY A 113 11.93 -3.13 -15.99
C GLY A 113 11.16 -2.03 -15.24
N VAL A 114 10.08 -2.38 -14.53
CA VAL A 114 9.40 -1.45 -13.60
C VAL A 114 10.39 -1.00 -12.53
N GLN A 115 10.41 0.30 -12.23
CA GLN A 115 11.40 0.87 -11.30
C GLN A 115 10.98 0.77 -9.85
N GLN A 116 9.65 0.83 -9.56
CA GLN A 116 9.15 0.78 -8.19
C GLN A 116 7.93 -0.16 -8.06
N PHE A 117 7.96 -1.00 -7.04
CA PHE A 117 6.84 -1.88 -6.67
C PHE A 117 6.37 -1.56 -5.25
N ILE A 118 5.13 -1.12 -5.11
CA ILE A 118 4.52 -0.79 -3.83
C ILE A 118 3.54 -1.90 -3.45
N PHE A 119 3.82 -2.61 -2.36
CA PHE A 119 3.00 -3.72 -1.87
C PHE A 119 2.15 -3.33 -0.65
N MET A 120 0.84 -3.58 -0.72
CA MET A 120 -0.06 -3.46 0.42
C MET A 120 0.02 -4.69 1.32
N SER A 121 0.91 -4.63 2.31
CA SER A 121 0.94 -5.54 3.46
C SER A 121 -0.13 -5.13 4.50
N SER A 122 0.03 -5.42 5.77
CA SER A 122 -0.91 -5.06 6.83
C SER A 122 -0.28 -5.19 8.21
N MET A 123 -0.74 -4.42 9.20
CA MET A 123 -0.41 -4.62 10.61
C MET A 123 -0.92 -5.96 11.17
N ILE A 124 -1.77 -6.70 10.46
CA ILE A 124 -2.25 -8.04 10.87
C ILE A 124 -1.10 -9.03 11.07
N ILE A 125 0.04 -8.83 10.41
CA ILE A 125 1.24 -9.67 10.57
C ILE A 125 1.82 -9.63 11.99
N TYR A 126 1.40 -8.66 12.81
CA TYR A 126 1.78 -8.52 14.21
C TYR A 126 0.70 -8.97 15.20
N SER A 127 -0.32 -9.68 14.73
CA SER A 127 -1.48 -10.04 15.55
C SER A 127 -1.15 -10.92 16.76
N GLY A 128 -0.03 -11.63 16.75
CA GLY A 128 0.47 -12.47 17.85
C GLY A 128 1.48 -11.79 18.78
N CYS A 129 1.91 -10.57 18.43
CA CYS A 129 2.85 -9.85 19.27
C CYS A 129 2.22 -9.44 20.59
N LYS A 130 2.97 -9.58 21.68
CA LYS A 130 2.52 -9.24 23.04
C LYS A 130 2.81 -7.78 23.42
N GLU A 131 3.59 -7.10 22.60
CA GLU A 131 3.99 -5.72 22.82
C GLU A 131 2.78 -4.77 22.67
N ASN A 132 2.67 -3.84 23.60
CA ASN A 132 1.62 -2.80 23.57
C ASN A 132 1.83 -1.80 22.42
N LYS A 133 3.04 -1.70 21.89
CA LYS A 133 3.42 -0.80 20.80
C LYS A 133 4.28 -1.56 19.79
N ILE A 134 3.84 -1.59 18.54
CA ILE A 134 4.63 -2.12 17.43
C ILE A 134 5.59 -1.04 16.95
N THR A 135 6.85 -1.40 16.81
CA THR A 135 7.94 -0.56 16.29
C THR A 135 8.55 -1.20 15.03
N LYS A 136 9.48 -0.50 14.40
CA LYS A 136 10.23 -1.04 13.25
C LYS A 136 11.04 -2.31 13.60
N ASP A 137 11.41 -2.47 14.87
CA ASP A 137 12.24 -3.59 15.36
C ASP A 137 11.37 -4.76 15.86
N THR A 138 10.06 -4.58 15.99
CA THR A 138 9.14 -5.66 16.40
C THR A 138 9.10 -6.73 15.30
N LYS A 139 9.34 -7.97 15.69
CA LYS A 139 9.31 -9.11 14.76
C LYS A 139 7.86 -9.53 14.50
N PRO A 140 7.42 -9.65 13.24
CA PRO A 140 6.09 -10.16 12.91
C PRO A 140 5.83 -11.54 13.49
N GLN A 141 4.63 -11.72 14.05
CA GLN A 141 4.11 -12.97 14.60
C GLN A 141 2.63 -13.08 14.22
N PRO A 142 2.30 -13.54 13.00
CA PRO A 142 0.92 -13.70 12.58
C PRO A 142 0.23 -14.83 13.33
N LEU A 143 -1.00 -14.62 13.80
CA LEU A 143 -1.81 -15.63 14.52
C LEU A 143 -2.67 -16.50 13.60
N ASN A 144 -2.89 -16.10 12.36
CA ASN A 144 -3.80 -16.78 11.46
C ASN A 144 -3.29 -16.78 10.03
N PHE A 145 -3.92 -17.60 9.18
CA PHE A 145 -3.55 -17.77 7.78
C PHE A 145 -3.58 -16.47 6.96
N TYR A 146 -4.45 -15.51 7.30
CA TYR A 146 -4.49 -14.21 6.65
C TYR A 146 -3.22 -13.39 6.97
N GLY A 147 -2.89 -13.24 8.23
CA GLY A 147 -1.67 -12.57 8.65
C GLY A 147 -0.42 -13.26 8.10
N ASP A 148 -0.39 -14.61 8.17
CA ASP A 148 0.73 -15.40 7.67
C ASP A 148 0.90 -15.28 6.15
N SER A 149 -0.18 -15.36 5.37
CA SER A 149 -0.11 -15.19 3.92
C SER A 149 0.42 -13.80 3.51
N LYS A 150 0.03 -12.74 4.24
CA LYS A 150 0.57 -11.39 4.03
C LYS A 150 2.04 -11.30 4.43
N TRP A 151 2.42 -11.94 5.53
CA TRP A 151 3.81 -11.94 6.00
C TRP A 151 4.75 -12.68 5.03
N GLN A 152 4.35 -13.83 4.52
CA GLN A 152 5.14 -14.56 3.51
C GLN A 152 5.35 -13.74 2.23
N ALA A 153 4.32 -13.03 1.75
CA ALA A 153 4.46 -12.13 0.61
C ALA A 153 5.41 -10.98 0.90
N ASP A 154 5.23 -10.31 2.05
CA ASP A 154 6.06 -9.19 2.52
C ASP A 154 7.56 -9.56 2.53
N GLN A 155 7.91 -10.75 3.06
CA GLN A 155 9.29 -11.24 3.07
C GLN A 155 9.84 -11.47 1.66
N LYS A 156 9.13 -12.28 0.86
CA LYS A 156 9.58 -12.67 -0.49
C LYS A 156 9.68 -11.47 -1.45
N ILE A 157 8.76 -10.51 -1.35
CA ILE A 157 8.78 -9.31 -2.20
C ILE A 157 9.94 -8.39 -1.82
N ARG A 158 10.26 -8.23 -0.52
CA ARG A 158 11.43 -7.45 -0.09
C ARG A 158 12.75 -7.99 -0.63
N GLU A 159 12.88 -9.31 -0.74
CA GLU A 159 14.08 -9.96 -1.29
C GLU A 159 14.30 -9.65 -2.78
N LEU A 160 13.29 -9.14 -3.48
CA LEU A 160 13.41 -8.74 -4.88
C LEU A 160 14.05 -7.35 -5.06
N ALA A 161 14.14 -6.54 -3.99
CA ALA A 161 14.70 -5.20 -4.06
C ALA A 161 16.18 -5.21 -4.47
N ASP A 162 16.55 -4.31 -5.38
CA ASP A 162 17.92 -4.02 -5.76
C ASP A 162 18.05 -2.57 -6.24
N ASP A 163 19.20 -2.19 -6.79
CA ASP A 163 19.48 -0.82 -7.24
C ASP A 163 18.54 -0.34 -8.36
N ASN A 164 17.98 -1.26 -9.15
CA ASN A 164 17.10 -0.97 -10.29
C ASN A 164 15.61 -1.25 -10.00
N PHE A 165 15.31 -1.90 -8.87
CA PHE A 165 13.95 -2.28 -8.50
C PHE A 165 13.68 -1.92 -7.04
N LYS A 166 13.11 -0.75 -6.82
CA LYS A 166 12.72 -0.26 -5.50
C LYS A 166 11.47 -0.97 -5.01
N VAL A 167 11.50 -1.47 -3.78
CA VAL A 167 10.35 -2.15 -3.17
C VAL A 167 9.89 -1.37 -1.95
N VAL A 168 8.63 -0.94 -1.97
CA VAL A 168 7.94 -0.32 -0.84
C VAL A 168 6.95 -1.31 -0.26
N ILE A 169 7.10 -1.60 1.03
CA ILE A 169 6.14 -2.40 1.79
C ILE A 169 5.34 -1.49 2.71
N LEU A 170 4.04 -1.40 2.50
CA LEU A 170 3.14 -0.64 3.36
C LEU A 170 2.46 -1.58 4.36
N ARG A 171 2.62 -1.32 5.65
CA ARG A 171 1.97 -2.05 6.75
C ARG A 171 0.94 -1.17 7.46
N PRO A 172 -0.17 -0.82 6.79
CA PRO A 172 -1.18 0.04 7.39
C PRO A 172 -1.94 -0.68 8.50
N PRO A 173 -2.44 0.08 9.51
CA PRO A 173 -3.45 -0.39 10.45
C PRO A 173 -4.82 -0.48 9.75
N MET A 174 -5.90 -0.55 10.53
CA MET A 174 -7.26 -0.56 9.99
C MET A 174 -7.54 0.73 9.19
N ILE A 175 -7.80 0.56 7.89
CA ILE A 175 -8.12 1.68 6.99
C ILE A 175 -9.61 2.01 7.11
N TYR A 176 -9.94 3.29 7.26
CA TYR A 176 -11.30 3.76 7.34
C TYR A 176 -11.56 4.95 6.41
N GLY A 177 -12.84 5.22 6.17
CA GLY A 177 -13.32 6.33 5.33
C GLY A 177 -14.61 5.97 4.63
N ARG A 178 -15.11 6.88 3.81
CA ARG A 178 -16.37 6.69 3.08
C ARG A 178 -16.25 5.49 2.13
N GLY A 179 -17.18 4.55 2.24
CA GLY A 179 -17.20 3.34 1.39
C GLY A 179 -16.26 2.22 1.86
N SER A 180 -15.58 2.37 3.01
CA SER A 180 -14.76 1.29 3.56
C SER A 180 -15.59 0.05 3.84
N LYS A 181 -15.00 -1.12 3.53
CA LYS A 181 -15.58 -2.44 3.80
C LYS A 181 -14.86 -3.07 5.00
N GLY A 182 -15.54 -3.96 5.72
CA GLY A 182 -14.92 -4.73 6.82
C GLY A 182 -15.17 -4.16 8.21
N ASN A 183 -14.22 -4.33 9.13
CA ASN A 183 -14.42 -4.12 10.57
C ASN A 183 -14.88 -2.71 10.95
N TYR A 184 -14.42 -1.68 10.24
CA TYR A 184 -14.87 -0.30 10.52
C TYR A 184 -16.37 -0.13 10.26
N SER A 185 -16.88 -0.61 9.15
CA SER A 185 -18.32 -0.52 8.84
C SER A 185 -19.18 -1.33 9.81
N GLN A 186 -18.65 -2.45 10.34
CA GLN A 186 -19.31 -3.22 11.40
C GLN A 186 -19.33 -2.45 12.73
N LEU A 187 -18.22 -1.82 13.11
CA LEU A 187 -18.15 -0.97 14.31
C LEU A 187 -19.13 0.21 14.23
N VAL A 188 -19.21 0.89 13.10
CA VAL A 188 -20.18 1.98 12.88
C VAL A 188 -21.61 1.46 13.02
N LYS A 189 -21.96 0.34 12.36
CA LYS A 189 -23.30 -0.28 12.48
C LYS A 189 -23.61 -0.65 13.92
N LEU A 190 -22.65 -1.17 14.66
CA LEU A 190 -22.82 -1.53 16.07
C LEU A 190 -23.05 -0.27 16.92
N ALA A 191 -22.21 0.74 16.74
CA ALA A 191 -22.30 2.00 17.49
C ALA A 191 -23.61 2.76 17.25
N THR A 192 -24.19 2.64 16.03
CA THR A 192 -25.45 3.32 15.69
C THR A 192 -26.71 2.52 16.09
N LYS A 193 -26.57 1.21 16.36
CA LYS A 193 -27.71 0.33 16.68
C LYS A 193 -27.86 0.05 18.17
N LEU A 194 -26.78 0.15 18.94
CA LEU A 194 -26.82 -0.15 20.38
C LEU A 194 -27.27 1.07 21.17
N PRO A 195 -28.25 0.93 22.08
CA PRO A 195 -28.67 2.01 22.99
C PRO A 195 -27.60 2.34 24.02
N VAL A 196 -26.68 1.41 24.32
CA VAL A 196 -25.54 1.59 25.20
C VAL A 196 -24.31 0.98 24.54
N PHE A 197 -23.25 1.77 24.43
CA PHE A 197 -21.98 1.29 23.91
C PHE A 197 -21.08 0.84 25.06
N PRO A 198 -20.57 -0.39 25.07
CA PRO A 198 -19.71 -0.87 26.16
C PRO A 198 -18.39 -0.11 26.20
N ILE A 199 -18.00 0.37 27.38
CA ILE A 199 -16.69 0.98 27.60
C ILE A 199 -15.64 -0.13 27.61
N VAL A 200 -14.97 -0.33 26.48
CA VAL A 200 -13.87 -1.29 26.38
C VAL A 200 -12.57 -0.49 26.30
N LYS A 201 -11.64 -0.78 27.21
CA LYS A 201 -10.25 -0.25 27.13
C LYS A 201 -9.54 -0.91 25.95
N ASN A 202 -9.72 -0.39 24.76
CA ASN A 202 -9.07 -0.87 23.54
C ASN A 202 -8.56 0.34 22.75
N GLN A 203 -7.27 0.34 22.44
CA GLN A 203 -6.65 1.34 21.59
C GLN A 203 -6.14 0.66 20.33
N ARG A 204 -6.60 1.10 19.18
CA ARG A 204 -6.14 0.61 17.88
C ARG A 204 -5.80 1.79 16.98
N SER A 205 -4.64 1.70 16.36
CA SER A 205 -4.30 2.63 15.27
C SER A 205 -5.26 2.46 14.11
N MET A 206 -5.63 3.57 13.50
CA MET A 206 -6.48 3.63 12.32
C MET A 206 -5.89 4.61 11.32
N LEU A 207 -6.10 4.36 10.03
CA LEU A 207 -5.60 5.20 8.95
C LEU A 207 -6.74 5.66 8.07
N TYR A 208 -6.90 6.98 7.90
CA TYR A 208 -7.88 7.54 6.98
C TYR A 208 -7.45 7.29 5.54
N ILE A 209 -8.40 6.91 4.68
CA ILE A 209 -8.09 6.46 3.31
C ILE A 209 -7.38 7.51 2.45
N GLU A 210 -7.72 8.79 2.60
CA GLU A 210 -7.05 9.85 1.84
C GLU A 210 -5.62 10.10 2.35
N ASN A 211 -5.38 9.92 3.67
CA ASN A 211 -4.01 9.97 4.21
C ASN A 211 -3.15 8.83 3.67
N LEU A 212 -3.74 7.64 3.49
CA LEU A 212 -3.05 6.54 2.80
C LEU A 212 -2.77 6.88 1.35
N ALA A 213 -3.74 7.44 0.63
CA ALA A 213 -3.56 7.82 -0.78
C ALA A 213 -2.47 8.89 -0.95
N GLN A 214 -2.47 9.90 -0.08
CA GLN A 214 -1.39 10.90 -0.02
C GLN A 214 -0.04 10.25 0.31
N PHE A 215 -0.02 9.29 1.23
CA PHE A 215 1.21 8.57 1.59
C PHE A 215 1.76 7.78 0.40
N VAL A 216 0.91 7.08 -0.35
CA VAL A 216 1.30 6.37 -1.58
C VAL A 216 1.87 7.35 -2.61
N LYS A 217 1.24 8.52 -2.79
CA LYS A 217 1.77 9.58 -3.66
C LYS A 217 3.19 9.97 -3.26
N LEU A 218 3.45 10.20 -1.96
CA LEU A 218 4.78 10.55 -1.46
C LEU A 218 5.81 9.44 -1.70
N MET A 219 5.42 8.17 -1.59
CA MET A 219 6.31 7.03 -1.90
C MET A 219 6.72 7.02 -3.37
N ILE A 220 5.80 7.40 -4.26
CA ILE A 220 6.05 7.50 -5.70
C ILE A 220 6.94 8.71 -6.00
N ASP A 221 6.58 9.89 -5.51
CA ASP A 221 7.28 11.15 -5.80
C ASP A 221 8.74 11.14 -5.34
N ASN A 222 8.98 10.53 -4.18
CA ASN A 222 10.32 10.45 -3.58
C ASN A 222 11.08 9.17 -4.00
N GLU A 223 10.48 8.33 -4.83
CA GLU A 223 11.08 7.05 -5.25
C GLU A 223 11.56 6.20 -4.06
N GLU A 224 10.73 6.12 -3.02
CA GLU A 224 11.09 5.47 -1.78
C GLU A 224 11.29 3.96 -1.92
N SER A 225 12.04 3.36 -1.00
CA SER A 225 12.23 1.92 -0.86
C SER A 225 12.32 1.56 0.62
N GLY A 226 11.74 0.41 1.00
CA GLY A 226 11.78 -0.06 2.39
C GLY A 226 10.41 -0.39 2.97
N VAL A 227 10.36 -0.48 4.31
CA VAL A 227 9.14 -0.85 5.06
C VAL A 227 8.60 0.36 5.79
N PHE A 228 7.32 0.64 5.58
CA PHE A 228 6.64 1.82 6.11
C PHE A 228 5.38 1.46 6.89
N PHE A 229 5.12 2.24 7.94
CA PHE A 229 3.97 2.10 8.85
C PHE A 229 3.09 3.35 8.76
N PRO A 230 2.29 3.51 7.69
CA PRO A 230 1.48 4.70 7.54
C PRO A 230 0.42 4.79 8.65
N GLN A 231 0.30 5.96 9.26
CA GLN A 231 -0.70 6.25 10.30
C GLN A 231 -1.17 7.70 10.17
N ASN A 232 -2.31 8.00 10.79
CA ASN A 232 -2.72 9.39 10.94
C ASN A 232 -1.74 10.09 11.87
N GLY A 233 -1.20 11.23 11.44
CA GLY A 233 -0.37 12.12 12.25
C GLY A 233 -0.97 13.52 12.26
N GLU A 234 -0.55 14.35 13.21
CA GLU A 234 -0.72 15.79 13.08
C GLU A 234 0.14 16.26 11.91
N TYR A 235 -0.41 17.07 11.04
CA TYR A 235 0.08 17.43 9.71
C TYR A 235 1.42 18.19 9.65
N THR A 236 2.28 18.10 10.61
CA THR A 236 3.52 18.89 10.63
C THR A 236 4.77 18.16 10.21
N LYS A 237 4.80 16.82 10.19
CA LYS A 237 5.88 16.00 9.57
C LYS A 237 5.38 14.55 9.42
N PRO A 238 5.72 13.84 8.33
CA PRO A 238 5.52 12.40 8.30
C PRO A 238 6.34 11.78 9.44
N ILE A 239 5.66 11.22 10.43
CA ILE A 239 6.32 10.49 11.49
C ILE A 239 6.55 9.08 10.94
N PHE A 240 7.74 8.86 10.42
CA PHE A 240 8.26 7.54 10.13
C PHE A 240 8.71 6.94 11.47
N TYR A 241 8.05 5.88 11.90
CA TYR A 241 8.50 5.05 13.01
C TYR A 241 9.10 3.76 12.49
#